data_3986afb1a111cc00795d79c7b9ab708c
#
_entry.id   3986afb1a111cc00795d79c7b9ab708c
#
_cell.length_a   1.000
_cell.length_b   1.000
_cell.length_c   1.000
_cell.angle_alpha   90.00
_cell.angle_beta   90.00
_cell.angle_gamma   90.00
#
_symmetry.space_group_name_H-M   'P 1'
#
loop_
_entity.id
_entity.type
_entity.pdbx_description
1 polymer ?
#
loop_
_entity_poly.entity_id
_entity_poly.type
_entity_poly.pdbx_seq_one_letter_code
_entity_poly.pdbx_strand_id
1 'polypeptide(L)'
;MDALTHAIEAYVSTANCAYTDPLAIHAIEMIQKDLVDSYNGDMGARDRMHDAQCLAGMAFSNALLGIVHSMAHKTGAAFADYGAHIIHGAANAMYLPKVIAFNAKDETAKKRYGVIADYMHLGGSNDDEKVKLLIEYVRGMNDKLNIPHCIKNYGTDSYPCEQGFVPENVFLERLPEIAKNAIADACTGSNPRQPSQEEMEKL
;
A
#
# COMPACT_ATOMS: atom_id res chain seq x y z
N MET A 1 -2.74 -7.23 -3.50
CA MET A 1 -2.15 -6.18 -2.61
C MET A 1 -2.64 -4.78 -2.94
N ASP A 2 -2.79 -4.45 -4.21
CA ASP A 2 -3.30 -3.14 -4.62
C ASP A 2 -4.67 -2.79 -3.98
N ALA A 3 -5.66 -3.68 -4.10
CA ALA A 3 -6.96 -3.50 -3.47
C ALA A 3 -6.89 -3.34 -1.93
N LEU A 4 -5.95 -4.04 -1.27
CA LEU A 4 -5.72 -3.85 0.16
C LEU A 4 -5.19 -2.44 0.46
N THR A 5 -4.27 -1.96 -0.37
CA THR A 5 -3.73 -0.60 -0.25
C THR A 5 -4.82 0.45 -0.48
N HIS A 6 -5.66 0.28 -1.52
CA HIS A 6 -6.83 1.13 -1.78
C HIS A 6 -7.71 1.26 -0.53
N ALA A 7 -8.09 0.13 0.06
CA ALA A 7 -8.99 0.10 1.21
C ALA A 7 -8.35 0.73 2.46
N ILE A 8 -7.07 0.42 2.74
CA ILE A 8 -6.36 0.98 3.89
C ILE A 8 -6.18 2.50 3.73
N GLU A 9 -5.73 2.97 2.55
CA GLU A 9 -5.56 4.41 2.32
C GLU A 9 -6.89 5.17 2.35
N ALA A 10 -7.94 4.63 1.72
CA ALA A 10 -9.27 5.22 1.79
C ALA A 10 -9.77 5.35 3.23
N TYR A 11 -9.54 4.32 4.05
CA TYR A 11 -9.96 4.35 5.46
C TYR A 11 -9.24 5.43 6.27
N VAL A 12 -7.92 5.61 6.10
CA VAL A 12 -7.14 6.59 6.85
C VAL A 12 -7.08 7.98 6.19
N SER A 13 -7.59 8.12 4.98
CA SER A 13 -7.64 9.38 4.24
C SER A 13 -8.29 10.51 5.05
N THR A 14 -7.85 11.74 4.85
CA THR A 14 -8.50 12.94 5.43
C THR A 14 -9.90 13.20 4.85
N ALA A 15 -10.22 12.59 3.70
CA ALA A 15 -11.53 12.67 3.04
C ALA A 15 -12.45 11.47 3.38
N ASN A 16 -12.10 10.64 4.37
CA ASN A 16 -12.94 9.54 4.84
C ASN A 16 -14.32 10.05 5.33
N CYS A 17 -15.33 9.22 5.23
CA CYS A 17 -16.68 9.53 5.70
C CYS A 17 -17.47 8.28 6.05
N ALA A 18 -18.67 8.50 6.63
CA ALA A 18 -19.52 7.45 7.17
C ALA A 18 -19.95 6.36 6.15
N TYR A 19 -19.92 6.63 4.86
CA TYR A 19 -20.23 5.62 3.85
C TYR A 19 -18.99 4.99 3.20
N THR A 20 -17.83 5.66 3.22
CA THR A 20 -16.59 5.08 2.72
C THR A 20 -15.93 4.12 3.72
N ASP A 21 -16.04 4.41 5.01
CA ASP A 21 -15.45 3.60 6.06
C ASP A 21 -15.95 2.15 6.09
N PRO A 22 -17.27 1.87 6.04
CA PRO A 22 -17.76 0.50 5.99
C PRO A 22 -17.31 -0.25 4.73
N LEU A 23 -17.24 0.42 3.59
CA LEU A 23 -16.79 -0.19 2.34
C LEU A 23 -15.32 -0.60 2.42
N ALA A 24 -14.48 0.30 2.95
CA ALA A 24 -13.05 0.04 3.12
C ALA A 24 -12.78 -1.11 4.11
N ILE A 25 -13.43 -1.09 5.27
CA ILE A 25 -13.29 -2.14 6.29
C ILE A 25 -13.76 -3.48 5.75
N HIS A 26 -14.92 -3.55 5.12
CA HIS A 26 -15.41 -4.80 4.55
C HIS A 26 -14.51 -5.34 3.45
N ALA A 27 -13.97 -4.46 2.59
CA ALA A 27 -12.97 -4.86 1.60
C ALA A 27 -11.72 -5.47 2.26
N ILE A 28 -11.20 -4.85 3.34
CA ILE A 28 -10.04 -5.36 4.09
C ILE A 28 -10.31 -6.76 4.64
N GLU A 29 -11.47 -6.99 5.26
CA GLU A 29 -11.87 -8.30 5.80
C GLU A 29 -11.93 -9.38 4.70
N MET A 30 -12.56 -9.07 3.57
CA MET A 30 -12.64 -9.99 2.43
C MET A 30 -11.25 -10.30 1.86
N ILE A 31 -10.41 -9.28 1.67
CA ILE A 31 -9.04 -9.44 1.15
C ILE A 31 -8.19 -10.28 2.11
N GLN A 32 -8.30 -10.04 3.42
CA GLN A 32 -7.60 -10.82 4.43
C GLN A 32 -7.90 -12.32 4.30
N LYS A 33 -9.17 -12.65 4.04
CA LYS A 33 -9.65 -14.02 3.95
C LYS A 33 -9.28 -14.71 2.64
N ASP A 34 -9.41 -14.01 1.53
CA ASP A 34 -9.47 -14.65 0.21
C ASP A 34 -8.22 -14.39 -0.67
N LEU A 35 -7.36 -13.41 -0.34
CA LEU A 35 -6.27 -13.00 -1.23
C LEU A 35 -5.26 -14.11 -1.52
N VAL A 36 -4.84 -14.87 -0.49
CA VAL A 36 -3.84 -15.93 -0.65
C VAL A 36 -4.42 -17.11 -1.44
N ASP A 37 -5.65 -17.49 -1.16
CA ASP A 37 -6.33 -18.58 -1.87
C ASP A 37 -6.59 -18.21 -3.33
N SER A 38 -7.02 -16.96 -3.59
CA SER A 38 -7.16 -16.42 -4.94
C SER A 38 -5.83 -16.42 -5.70
N TYR A 39 -4.73 -16.04 -5.05
CA TYR A 39 -3.39 -16.07 -5.64
C TYR A 39 -2.96 -17.49 -6.00
N ASN A 40 -3.30 -18.45 -5.17
CA ASN A 40 -3.02 -19.87 -5.37
C ASN A 40 -3.98 -20.57 -6.37
N GLY A 41 -4.92 -19.83 -6.96
CA GLY A 41 -5.76 -20.32 -8.04
C GLY A 41 -7.15 -20.79 -7.63
N ASP A 42 -7.59 -20.58 -6.39
CA ASP A 42 -8.98 -20.84 -6.00
C ASP A 42 -9.93 -19.85 -6.69
N MET A 43 -10.79 -20.38 -7.56
CA MET A 43 -11.69 -19.56 -8.37
C MET A 43 -12.83 -18.95 -7.54
N GLY A 44 -13.27 -19.61 -6.46
CA GLY A 44 -14.27 -19.04 -5.54
C GLY A 44 -13.69 -17.88 -4.74
N ALA A 45 -12.44 -18.01 -4.28
CA ALA A 45 -11.73 -16.90 -3.64
C ALA A 45 -11.48 -15.76 -4.65
N ARG A 46 -11.19 -16.07 -5.91
CA ARG A 46 -11.03 -15.05 -6.97
C ARG A 46 -12.31 -14.27 -7.23
N ASP A 47 -13.47 -14.89 -7.25
CA ASP A 47 -14.76 -14.22 -7.36
C ASP A 47 -14.98 -13.25 -6.18
N ARG A 48 -14.74 -13.70 -4.96
CA ARG A 48 -14.87 -12.83 -3.77
C ARG A 48 -13.84 -11.70 -3.76
N MET A 49 -12.65 -11.92 -4.32
CA MET A 49 -11.65 -10.86 -4.51
C MET A 49 -12.09 -9.82 -5.54
N HIS A 50 -12.90 -10.17 -6.55
CA HIS A 50 -13.54 -9.20 -7.45
C HIS A 50 -14.49 -8.27 -6.71
N ASP A 51 -15.32 -8.82 -5.82
CA ASP A 51 -16.21 -8.00 -4.99
C ASP A 51 -15.41 -7.12 -4.03
N ALA A 52 -14.38 -7.68 -3.39
CA ALA A 52 -13.52 -6.95 -2.45
C ALA A 52 -12.82 -5.76 -3.12
N GLN A 53 -12.25 -5.95 -4.32
CA GLN A 53 -11.63 -4.86 -5.05
C GLN A 53 -12.63 -3.80 -5.52
N CYS A 54 -13.86 -4.20 -5.85
CA CYS A 54 -14.93 -3.26 -6.18
C CYS A 54 -15.31 -2.40 -4.97
N LEU A 55 -15.47 -3.00 -3.79
CA LEU A 55 -15.72 -2.28 -2.53
C LEU A 55 -14.59 -1.31 -2.21
N ALA A 56 -13.33 -1.75 -2.33
CA ALA A 56 -12.17 -0.87 -2.16
C ALA A 56 -12.18 0.28 -3.18
N GLY A 57 -12.57 -0.01 -4.43
CA GLY A 57 -12.75 0.96 -5.51
C GLY A 57 -13.79 2.03 -5.17
N MET A 58 -14.95 1.62 -4.70
CA MET A 58 -16.00 2.55 -4.26
C MET A 58 -15.56 3.39 -3.06
N ALA A 59 -14.82 2.81 -2.13
CA ALA A 59 -14.28 3.54 -0.99
C ALA A 59 -13.31 4.64 -1.44
N PHE A 60 -12.23 4.30 -2.17
CA PHE A 60 -11.22 5.28 -2.55
C PHE A 60 -11.70 6.30 -3.58
N SER A 61 -12.66 5.95 -4.44
CA SER A 61 -13.22 6.90 -5.40
C SER A 61 -13.92 8.10 -4.71
N ASN A 62 -14.30 7.93 -3.46
CA ASN A 62 -14.95 8.96 -2.65
C ASN A 62 -14.06 9.49 -1.51
N ALA A 63 -13.28 8.63 -0.87
CA ALA A 63 -12.36 9.01 0.21
C ALA A 63 -10.97 9.43 -0.29
N LEU A 64 -10.67 9.24 -1.56
CA LEU A 64 -9.34 9.45 -2.15
C LEU A 64 -8.28 8.47 -1.61
N LEU A 65 -7.04 8.68 -2.00
CA LEU A 65 -5.90 7.83 -1.67
C LEU A 65 -4.85 8.60 -0.84
N GLY A 66 -3.65 8.06 -0.76
CA GLY A 66 -2.55 8.65 -0.01
C GLY A 66 -1.20 8.49 -0.71
N ILE A 67 -0.13 8.64 0.07
CA ILE A 67 1.23 8.67 -0.45
C ILE A 67 1.77 7.32 -0.91
N VAL A 68 1.15 6.19 -0.52
CA VAL A 68 1.52 4.89 -1.10
C VAL A 68 1.29 4.92 -2.60
N HIS A 69 0.08 5.32 -3.03
CA HIS A 69 -0.26 5.42 -4.43
C HIS A 69 0.55 6.51 -5.14
N SER A 70 0.76 7.66 -4.51
CA SER A 70 1.61 8.72 -5.08
C SER A 70 3.01 8.22 -5.41
N MET A 71 3.65 7.51 -4.49
CA MET A 71 4.96 6.93 -4.72
C MET A 71 4.93 5.82 -5.78
N ALA A 72 3.93 4.93 -5.73
CA ALA A 72 3.80 3.84 -6.69
C ALA A 72 3.61 4.35 -8.13
N HIS A 73 2.78 5.39 -8.34
CA HIS A 73 2.61 6.04 -9.64
C HIS A 73 3.93 6.57 -10.20
N LYS A 74 4.70 7.28 -9.37
CA LYS A 74 5.93 7.92 -9.85
C LYS A 74 7.07 6.93 -10.01
N THR A 75 7.17 5.94 -9.13
CA THR A 75 8.17 4.88 -9.24
C THR A 75 7.90 3.98 -10.45
N GLY A 76 6.64 3.61 -10.71
CA GLY A 76 6.28 2.79 -11.87
C GLY A 76 6.62 3.45 -13.21
N ALA A 77 6.50 4.77 -13.31
CA ALA A 77 6.80 5.54 -14.52
C ALA A 77 8.28 5.92 -14.67
N ALA A 78 9.03 5.99 -13.55
CA ALA A 78 10.37 6.59 -13.51
C ALA A 78 11.43 5.85 -14.31
N PHE A 79 11.23 4.57 -14.63
CA PHE A 79 12.24 3.69 -15.21
C PHE A 79 11.85 3.12 -16.59
N ALA A 80 10.82 3.67 -17.23
CA ALA A 80 10.34 3.20 -18.52
C ALA A 80 11.41 3.32 -19.62
N ASP A 81 12.19 4.38 -19.62
CA ASP A 81 13.32 4.61 -20.52
C ASP A 81 14.50 3.66 -20.26
N TYR A 82 14.58 3.10 -19.06
CA TYR A 82 15.56 2.08 -18.67
C TYR A 82 15.11 0.65 -19.03
N GLY A 83 13.88 0.51 -19.56
CA GLY A 83 13.27 -0.79 -19.87
C GLY A 83 12.76 -1.55 -18.64
N ALA A 84 12.71 -0.90 -17.47
CA ALA A 84 12.18 -1.49 -16.25
C ALA A 84 10.78 -0.94 -15.96
N HIS A 85 9.89 -1.84 -15.55
CA HIS A 85 8.53 -1.52 -15.14
C HIS A 85 8.22 -2.20 -13.80
N ILE A 86 8.05 -1.40 -12.75
CA ILE A 86 7.63 -1.92 -11.45
C ILE A 86 6.11 -2.00 -11.46
N ILE A 87 5.56 -3.21 -11.35
CA ILE A 87 4.12 -3.44 -11.35
C ILE A 87 3.49 -2.65 -10.19
N HIS A 88 2.44 -1.88 -10.51
CA HIS A 88 1.79 -0.95 -9.59
C HIS A 88 1.41 -1.58 -8.24
N GLY A 89 0.73 -2.73 -8.26
CA GLY A 89 0.36 -3.43 -7.02
C GLY A 89 1.55 -3.94 -6.21
N ALA A 90 2.68 -4.27 -6.85
CA ALA A 90 3.91 -4.64 -6.15
C ALA A 90 4.58 -3.41 -5.52
N ALA A 91 4.61 -2.27 -6.22
CA ALA A 91 5.11 -1.02 -5.66
C ALA A 91 4.29 -0.60 -4.42
N ASN A 92 2.96 -0.62 -4.52
CA ASN A 92 2.06 -0.37 -3.39
C ASN A 92 2.36 -1.29 -2.21
N ALA A 93 2.54 -2.59 -2.45
CA ALA A 93 2.84 -3.57 -1.42
C ALA A 93 4.18 -3.32 -0.71
N MET A 94 5.20 -2.86 -1.44
CA MET A 94 6.51 -2.53 -0.88
C MET A 94 6.51 -1.24 -0.07
N TYR A 95 5.72 -0.24 -0.47
CA TYR A 95 5.63 1.04 0.23
C TYR A 95 4.68 1.02 1.43
N LEU A 96 3.59 0.26 1.36
CA LEU A 96 2.52 0.28 2.37
C LEU A 96 3.01 0.13 3.82
N PRO A 97 3.89 -0.83 4.19
CA PRO A 97 4.38 -0.96 5.56
C PRO A 97 5.13 0.27 6.07
N LYS A 98 5.87 0.94 5.20
CA LYS A 98 6.66 2.13 5.54
C LYS A 98 5.75 3.34 5.74
N VAL A 99 4.74 3.47 4.88
CA VAL A 99 3.76 4.57 4.96
C VAL A 99 2.86 4.41 6.18
N ILE A 100 2.44 3.20 6.55
CA ILE A 100 1.71 2.98 7.80
C ILE A 100 2.54 3.49 8.99
N ALA A 101 3.84 3.14 9.06
CA ALA A 101 4.73 3.62 10.12
C ALA A 101 4.93 5.15 10.10
N PHE A 102 4.95 5.75 8.92
CA PHE A 102 5.06 7.19 8.75
C PHE A 102 3.79 7.92 9.20
N ASN A 103 2.64 7.47 8.71
CA ASN A 103 1.34 8.07 9.01
C ASN A 103 0.93 7.88 10.47
N ALA A 104 1.34 6.77 11.12
CA ALA A 104 1.04 6.50 12.52
C ALA A 104 1.70 7.47 13.51
N LYS A 105 2.53 8.41 13.04
CA LYS A 105 3.01 9.54 13.83
C LYS A 105 1.93 10.62 14.01
N ASP A 106 0.89 10.61 13.19
CA ASP A 106 -0.35 11.35 13.40
C ASP A 106 -1.30 10.53 14.29
N GLU A 107 -1.78 11.11 15.38
CA GLU A 107 -2.59 10.40 16.37
C GLU A 107 -3.96 9.96 15.82
N THR A 108 -4.53 10.69 14.88
CA THR A 108 -5.81 10.32 14.23
C THR A 108 -5.60 9.13 13.32
N ALA A 109 -4.56 9.16 12.48
CA ALA A 109 -4.22 8.04 11.61
C ALA A 109 -3.84 6.79 12.42
N LYS A 110 -3.06 6.94 13.51
CA LYS A 110 -2.70 5.85 14.41
C LYS A 110 -3.94 5.11 14.94
N LYS A 111 -4.91 5.86 15.46
CA LYS A 111 -6.17 5.28 15.95
C LYS A 111 -6.94 4.56 14.85
N ARG A 112 -6.98 5.11 13.64
CA ARG A 112 -7.65 4.48 12.51
C ARG A 112 -6.96 3.19 12.06
N TYR A 113 -5.63 3.14 12.04
CA TYR A 113 -4.88 1.88 11.85
C TYR A 113 -5.14 0.87 12.98
N GLY A 114 -5.27 1.34 14.22
CA GLY A 114 -5.68 0.49 15.35
C GLY A 114 -7.03 -0.15 15.14
N VAL A 115 -8.02 0.60 14.63
CA VAL A 115 -9.35 0.08 14.29
C VAL A 115 -9.26 -0.97 13.17
N ILE A 116 -8.45 -0.75 12.13
CA ILE A 116 -8.21 -1.77 11.08
C ILE A 116 -7.67 -3.05 11.71
N ALA A 117 -6.66 -2.96 12.60
CA ALA A 117 -6.09 -4.12 13.26
C ALA A 117 -7.09 -4.88 14.14
N ASP A 118 -8.02 -4.16 14.79
CA ASP A 118 -9.12 -4.77 15.57
C ASP A 118 -10.08 -5.55 14.66
N TYR A 119 -10.53 -4.96 13.55
CA TYR A 119 -11.39 -5.66 12.57
C TYR A 119 -10.70 -6.87 11.94
N MET A 120 -9.40 -6.79 11.72
CA MET A 120 -8.60 -7.91 11.23
C MET A 120 -8.25 -8.95 12.31
N HIS A 121 -8.63 -8.73 13.56
CA HIS A 121 -8.34 -9.59 14.72
C HIS A 121 -6.83 -9.85 14.91
N LEU A 122 -5.99 -8.85 14.68
CA LEU A 122 -4.54 -8.99 14.79
C LEU A 122 -4.04 -8.97 16.25
N GLY A 123 -4.86 -8.51 17.19
CA GLY A 123 -4.48 -8.34 18.59
C GLY A 123 -3.83 -6.98 18.87
N GLY A 124 -3.10 -6.89 19.98
CA GLY A 124 -2.49 -5.64 20.49
C GLY A 124 -3.35 -5.00 21.57
N SER A 125 -2.69 -4.50 22.63
CA SER A 125 -3.32 -3.90 23.82
C SER A 125 -3.48 -2.37 23.71
N ASN A 126 -2.79 -1.75 22.75
CA ASN A 126 -2.81 -0.31 22.50
C ASN A 126 -2.58 -0.04 21.00
N ASP A 127 -2.78 1.20 20.57
CA ASP A 127 -2.69 1.56 19.16
C ASP A 127 -1.28 1.38 18.58
N ASP A 128 -0.21 1.59 19.35
CA ASP A 128 1.16 1.38 18.87
C ASP A 128 1.45 -0.11 18.60
N GLU A 129 0.99 -1.01 19.46
CA GLU A 129 1.10 -2.46 19.22
C GLU A 129 0.24 -2.90 18.01
N LYS A 130 -0.98 -2.38 17.89
CA LYS A 130 -1.87 -2.66 16.76
C LYS A 130 -1.28 -2.22 15.43
N VAL A 131 -0.70 -1.02 15.36
CA VAL A 131 0.01 -0.52 14.17
C VAL A 131 1.18 -1.43 13.81
N LYS A 132 1.97 -1.85 14.80
CA LYS A 132 3.07 -2.79 14.58
C LYS A 132 2.58 -4.12 13.99
N LEU A 133 1.54 -4.69 14.56
CA LEU A 133 0.94 -5.95 14.08
C LEU A 133 0.35 -5.81 12.67
N LEU A 134 -0.25 -4.67 12.34
CA LEU A 134 -0.72 -4.39 10.98
C LEU A 134 0.43 -4.33 9.98
N ILE A 135 1.55 -3.68 10.33
CA ILE A 135 2.77 -3.64 9.51
C ILE A 135 3.32 -5.06 9.30
N GLU A 136 3.40 -5.86 10.37
CA GLU A 136 3.87 -7.25 10.31
C GLU A 136 2.94 -8.11 9.44
N TYR A 137 1.63 -7.92 9.55
CA TYR A 137 0.65 -8.59 8.69
C TYR A 137 0.88 -8.27 7.21
N VAL A 138 1.03 -6.99 6.84
CA VAL A 138 1.25 -6.58 5.44
C VAL A 138 2.56 -7.17 4.90
N ARG A 139 3.63 -7.18 5.69
CA ARG A 139 4.91 -7.82 5.32
C ARG A 139 4.75 -9.33 5.11
N GLY A 140 4.05 -9.99 6.02
CA GLY A 140 3.77 -11.43 5.89
C GLY A 140 2.89 -11.76 4.67
N MET A 141 2.00 -10.85 4.26
CA MET A 141 1.26 -10.99 3.01
C MET A 141 2.18 -10.84 1.79
N ASN A 142 3.11 -9.88 1.81
CA ASN A 142 4.11 -9.74 0.74
C ASN A 142 4.93 -11.03 0.58
N ASP A 143 5.36 -11.64 1.68
CA ASP A 143 6.10 -12.91 1.65
C ASP A 143 5.26 -14.04 1.02
N LYS A 144 3.99 -14.19 1.41
CA LYS A 144 3.08 -15.20 0.86
C LYS A 144 2.79 -15.02 -0.64
N LEU A 145 2.87 -13.80 -1.13
CA LEU A 145 2.61 -13.43 -2.52
C LEU A 145 3.90 -13.30 -3.35
N ASN A 146 5.04 -13.66 -2.78
CA ASN A 146 6.36 -13.52 -3.41
C ASN A 146 6.66 -12.08 -3.88
N ILE A 147 6.29 -11.08 -3.06
CA ILE A 147 6.60 -9.67 -3.29
C ILE A 147 7.74 -9.28 -2.35
N PRO A 148 8.84 -8.69 -2.83
CA PRO A 148 9.95 -8.26 -1.97
C PRO A 148 9.54 -7.09 -1.07
N HIS A 149 10.31 -6.87 0.00
CA HIS A 149 10.07 -5.76 0.93
C HIS A 149 10.67 -4.42 0.47
N CYS A 150 11.43 -4.43 -0.62
CA CYS A 150 12.02 -3.22 -1.20
C CYS A 150 12.25 -3.36 -2.71
N ILE A 151 12.28 -2.23 -3.39
CA ILE A 151 12.45 -2.15 -4.85
C ILE A 151 13.79 -2.74 -5.30
N LYS A 152 14.85 -2.61 -4.51
CA LYS A 152 16.17 -3.20 -4.79
C LYS A 152 16.13 -4.69 -5.12
N ASN A 153 15.20 -5.43 -4.50
CA ASN A 153 15.07 -6.87 -4.68
C ASN A 153 14.07 -7.25 -5.79
N TYR A 154 13.31 -6.30 -6.31
CA TYR A 154 12.30 -6.55 -7.34
C TYR A 154 12.97 -6.80 -8.70
N GLY A 155 12.60 -7.89 -9.36
CA GLY A 155 13.20 -8.30 -10.63
C GLY A 155 14.55 -9.03 -10.50
N THR A 156 14.98 -9.40 -9.28
CA THR A 156 16.16 -10.24 -9.02
C THR A 156 15.80 -11.73 -9.14
N ASP A 157 16.81 -12.61 -9.10
CA ASP A 157 16.61 -14.07 -9.13
C ASP A 157 15.71 -14.57 -7.99
N SER A 158 15.72 -13.90 -6.83
CA SER A 158 14.88 -14.24 -5.69
C SER A 158 13.42 -13.79 -5.84
N TYR A 159 13.19 -12.73 -6.62
CA TYR A 159 11.86 -12.14 -6.89
C TYR A 159 11.73 -11.83 -8.38
N PRO A 160 11.64 -12.84 -9.24
CA PRO A 160 11.73 -12.67 -10.68
C PRO A 160 10.54 -11.87 -11.23
N CYS A 161 10.86 -10.88 -12.05
CA CYS A 161 9.92 -10.13 -12.85
C CYS A 161 10.61 -9.72 -14.14
N GLU A 162 10.06 -10.09 -15.29
CA GLU A 162 10.73 -9.94 -16.59
C GLU A 162 11.20 -8.51 -16.89
N GLN A 163 10.56 -7.51 -16.31
CA GLN A 163 10.84 -6.08 -16.58
C GLN A 163 11.04 -5.27 -15.30
N GLY A 164 11.30 -5.91 -14.16
CA GLY A 164 11.22 -5.26 -12.86
C GLY A 164 12.53 -4.73 -12.29
N PHE A 165 13.68 -5.22 -12.75
CA PHE A 165 14.95 -4.90 -12.11
C PHE A 165 15.43 -3.47 -12.41
N VAL A 166 15.65 -2.71 -11.34
CA VAL A 166 16.27 -1.38 -11.37
C VAL A 166 17.53 -1.41 -10.53
N PRO A 167 18.73 -1.12 -11.11
CA PRO A 167 19.96 -0.99 -10.34
C PRO A 167 19.83 0.10 -9.27
N GLU A 168 20.38 -0.19 -8.09
CA GLU A 168 20.28 0.72 -6.93
C GLU A 168 20.80 2.14 -7.23
N ASN A 169 21.92 2.25 -7.95
CA ASN A 169 22.48 3.54 -8.33
C ASN A 169 21.56 4.36 -9.26
N VAL A 170 20.84 3.70 -10.18
CA VAL A 170 19.86 4.34 -11.07
C VAL A 170 18.64 4.79 -10.27
N PHE A 171 18.19 3.97 -9.33
CA PHE A 171 17.09 4.33 -8.42
C PHE A 171 17.46 5.56 -7.58
N LEU A 172 18.63 5.54 -6.94
CA LEU A 172 19.08 6.64 -6.07
C LEU A 172 19.29 7.95 -6.83
N GLU A 173 19.76 7.89 -8.09
CA GLU A 173 19.90 9.07 -8.95
C GLU A 173 18.55 9.74 -9.23
N ARG A 174 17.48 8.95 -9.43
CA ARG A 174 16.14 9.46 -9.74
C ARG A 174 15.26 9.73 -8.53
N LEU A 175 15.68 9.25 -7.36
CA LEU A 175 14.90 9.33 -6.13
C LEU A 175 14.42 10.76 -5.78
N PRO A 176 15.25 11.83 -5.88
CA PRO A 176 14.78 13.18 -5.57
C PRO A 176 13.65 13.66 -6.49
N GLU A 177 13.69 13.28 -7.78
CA GLU A 177 12.64 13.64 -8.73
C GLU A 177 11.37 12.80 -8.51
N ILE A 178 11.53 11.51 -8.23
CA ILE A 178 10.41 10.63 -7.87
C ILE A 178 9.69 11.18 -6.66
N ALA A 179 10.41 11.52 -5.59
CA ALA A 179 9.85 12.08 -4.36
C ALA A 179 9.14 13.41 -4.60
N LYS A 180 9.76 14.32 -5.35
CA LYS A 180 9.15 15.61 -5.73
C LYS A 180 7.84 15.42 -6.49
N ASN A 181 7.84 14.53 -7.48
CA ASN A 181 6.66 14.26 -8.29
C ASN A 181 5.57 13.51 -7.49
N ALA A 182 5.95 12.67 -6.53
CA ALA A 182 5.02 12.01 -5.62
C ALA A 182 4.35 13.03 -4.67
N ILE A 183 5.08 14.01 -4.14
CA ILE A 183 4.50 15.10 -3.34
C ILE A 183 3.48 15.91 -4.15
N ALA A 184 3.75 16.14 -5.44
CA ALA A 184 2.86 16.88 -6.34
C ALA A 184 1.70 16.03 -6.89
N ASP A 185 1.66 14.74 -6.61
CA ASP A 185 0.59 13.84 -7.04
C ASP A 185 -0.73 14.15 -6.30
N ALA A 186 -1.86 14.05 -7.01
CA ALA A 186 -3.17 14.35 -6.45
C ALA A 186 -3.51 13.49 -5.20
N CYS A 187 -3.02 12.24 -5.15
CA CYS A 187 -3.26 11.35 -4.02
C CYS A 187 -2.61 11.83 -2.72
N THR A 188 -1.52 12.58 -2.80
CA THR A 188 -0.81 13.09 -1.60
C THR A 188 -1.68 14.04 -0.78
N GLY A 189 -2.55 14.82 -1.43
CA GLY A 189 -3.38 15.82 -0.75
C GLY A 189 -4.31 15.27 0.33
N SER A 190 -4.75 14.02 0.22
CA SER A 190 -5.63 13.34 1.17
C SER A 190 -4.91 12.43 2.17
N ASN A 191 -3.58 12.35 2.11
CA ASN A 191 -2.82 11.59 3.08
C ASN A 191 -2.89 12.25 4.47
N PRO A 192 -3.08 11.50 5.57
CA PRO A 192 -3.29 12.08 6.90
C PRO A 192 -2.09 12.86 7.43
N ARG A 193 -0.87 12.49 7.02
CA ARG A 193 0.37 13.19 7.37
C ARG A 193 1.11 13.63 6.11
N GLN A 194 1.29 14.94 5.92
CA GLN A 194 1.99 15.47 4.75
C GLN A 194 3.52 15.29 4.90
N PRO A 195 4.19 14.65 3.94
CA PRO A 195 5.64 14.48 3.99
C PRO A 195 6.39 15.71 3.47
N SER A 196 7.55 15.98 4.05
CA SER A 196 8.55 16.83 3.41
C SER A 196 9.26 16.07 2.28
N GLN A 197 10.04 16.80 1.43
CA GLN A 197 10.87 16.19 0.39
C GLN A 197 11.80 15.12 0.97
N GLU A 198 12.50 15.45 2.06
CA GLU A 198 13.44 14.55 2.72
C GLU A 198 12.75 13.31 3.35
N GLU A 199 11.55 13.49 3.88
CA GLU A 199 10.76 12.38 4.42
C GLU A 199 10.26 11.45 3.31
N MET A 200 9.83 12.01 2.17
CA MET A 200 9.39 11.22 1.02
C MET A 200 10.54 10.41 0.41
N GLU A 201 11.75 10.97 0.35
CA GLU A 201 12.95 10.25 -0.14
C GLU A 201 13.37 9.09 0.80
N LYS A 202 13.04 9.17 2.09
CA LYS A 202 13.34 8.12 3.08
C LYS A 202 12.32 6.98 3.10
N LEU A 203 11.14 7.18 2.54
CA LEU A 203 10.08 6.18 2.44
C LEU A 203 10.34 5.21 1.30
#